data_fc9df1c507e416b31774d722e1e99c2a
#
_entry.id   fc9df1c507e416b31774d722e1e99c2a
#
_cell.length_a   1.000
_cell.length_b   1.000
_cell.length_c   1.000
_cell.angle_alpha   90.00
_cell.angle_beta   90.00
_cell.angle_gamma   90.00
#
_symmetry.space_group_name_H-M   'P 1'
#
loop_
_entity.id
_entity.type
_entity.pdbx_description
1 polymer ?
#
loop_
_entity_poly.entity_id
_entity_poly.type
_entity_poly.pdbx_seq_one_letter_code
_entity_poly.pdbx_strand_id
1 'polypeptide(L)'
;MTRRIRLIADDYGLAPAVSAAILDLLDRGRLTGTSCMTGFPEWADEAARIKPLCGRVAVGLHLTLTDQPAVTGRSSLAPEGRLPPLRALALPVLRGRVDDRDVHAELDAQYSRFVEALGRRPDFVDGHQHVHFLPVVRTWLRARFPEGADRPTLRGAPALAAVPKVAAIAARAAGFNRSMRNTGFTVFEPLAGIYDWRQPEKFASVLQAAVEALPERGLFMCHPGHVDETLRARDTMQGVREVEFAFLASDDFGASLVRAGVEIMDGRT
;
A
#
# COMPACT_ATOMS: atom_id res chain seq x y z
N MET A 1 18.55 -21.16 8.72
CA MET A 1 17.28 -21.18 7.95
C MET A 1 17.16 -19.86 7.21
N THR A 2 16.83 -19.86 5.95
CA THR A 2 16.61 -18.66 5.14
C THR A 2 15.34 -17.97 5.62
N ARG A 3 15.40 -16.68 5.94
CA ARG A 3 14.22 -15.89 6.34
C ARG A 3 13.41 -15.51 5.10
N ARG A 4 12.09 -15.47 5.22
CA ARG A 4 11.19 -15.05 4.16
C ARG A 4 10.49 -13.75 4.52
N ILE A 5 10.55 -12.77 3.64
CA ILE A 5 9.93 -11.45 3.81
C ILE A 5 8.91 -11.18 2.71
N ARG A 6 8.02 -10.21 2.96
CA ARG A 6 7.10 -9.69 1.97
C ARG A 6 7.66 -8.41 1.36
N LEU A 7 7.67 -8.35 0.06
CA LEU A 7 8.01 -7.14 -0.71
C LEU A 7 6.77 -6.73 -1.51
N ILE A 8 6.15 -5.63 -1.12
CA ILE A 8 4.88 -5.15 -1.68
C ILE A 8 5.11 -3.82 -2.39
N ALA A 9 4.73 -3.78 -3.67
CA ALA A 9 4.67 -2.52 -4.42
C ALA A 9 3.34 -1.81 -4.17
N ASP A 10 3.40 -0.54 -3.81
CA ASP A 10 2.24 0.32 -3.62
C ASP A 10 1.82 0.97 -4.94
N ASP A 11 0.61 1.52 -4.97
CA ASP A 11 0.08 2.40 -6.02
C ASP A 11 -0.19 1.74 -7.40
N TYR A 12 -0.39 0.43 -7.50
CA TYR A 12 -0.89 -0.19 -8.74
C TYR A 12 -2.23 0.45 -9.14
N GLY A 13 -2.39 0.84 -10.38
CA GLY A 13 -3.59 1.54 -10.88
C GLY A 13 -3.51 3.08 -10.75
N LEU A 14 -2.47 3.65 -10.14
CA LEU A 14 -2.27 5.10 -10.08
C LEU A 14 -2.07 5.71 -11.48
N ALA A 15 -1.27 5.04 -12.31
CA ALA A 15 -1.02 5.39 -13.71
C ALA A 15 -0.62 4.15 -14.50
N PRO A 16 -0.90 4.10 -15.83
CA PRO A 16 -0.58 2.94 -16.66
C PRO A 16 0.91 2.55 -16.63
N ALA A 17 1.81 3.52 -16.61
CA ALA A 17 3.25 3.27 -16.56
C ALA A 17 3.71 2.71 -15.20
N VAL A 18 3.09 3.12 -14.10
CA VAL A 18 3.33 2.53 -12.75
C VAL A 18 2.87 1.08 -12.75
N SER A 19 1.66 0.81 -13.22
CA SER A 19 1.13 -0.55 -13.30
C SER A 19 1.98 -1.46 -14.17
N ALA A 20 2.46 -0.97 -15.31
CA ALA A 20 3.33 -1.73 -16.22
C ALA A 20 4.65 -2.15 -15.54
N ALA A 21 5.29 -1.23 -14.83
CA ALA A 21 6.52 -1.52 -14.09
C ALA A 21 6.30 -2.55 -12.96
N ILE A 22 5.20 -2.42 -12.23
CA ILE A 22 4.85 -3.37 -11.16
C ILE A 22 4.58 -4.77 -11.74
N LEU A 23 3.84 -4.88 -12.85
CA LEU A 23 3.58 -6.16 -13.51
C LEU A 23 4.87 -6.83 -13.98
N ASP A 24 5.80 -6.07 -14.56
CA ASP A 24 7.11 -6.59 -14.97
C ASP A 24 7.89 -7.18 -13.78
N LEU A 25 7.91 -6.49 -12.65
CA LEU A 25 8.57 -6.99 -11.44
C LEU A 25 7.87 -8.21 -10.82
N LEU A 26 6.54 -8.26 -10.88
CA LEU A 26 5.76 -9.42 -10.43
C LEU A 26 6.05 -10.66 -11.31
N ASP A 27 6.07 -10.49 -12.62
CA ASP A 27 6.36 -11.58 -13.56
C ASP A 27 7.80 -12.12 -13.41
N ARG A 28 8.75 -11.26 -13.06
CA ARG A 28 10.13 -11.65 -12.72
C ARG A 28 10.28 -12.25 -11.32
N GLY A 29 9.22 -12.35 -10.52
CA GLY A 29 9.28 -12.83 -9.14
C GLY A 29 10.07 -11.91 -8.19
N ARG A 30 10.12 -10.60 -8.49
CA ARG A 30 10.82 -9.60 -7.68
C ARG A 30 9.96 -9.03 -6.54
N LEU A 31 8.66 -9.31 -6.54
CA LEU A 31 7.68 -8.82 -5.56
C LEU A 31 6.81 -9.98 -5.07
N THR A 32 6.42 -9.93 -3.80
CA THR A 32 5.38 -10.79 -3.24
C THR A 32 4.00 -10.44 -3.77
N GLY A 33 3.77 -9.15 -4.02
CA GLY A 33 2.47 -8.64 -4.45
C GLY A 33 2.44 -7.13 -4.59
N THR A 34 1.23 -6.62 -4.79
CA THR A 34 0.98 -5.17 -4.92
C THR A 34 -0.35 -4.78 -4.32
N SER A 35 -0.49 -3.51 -3.92
CA SER A 35 -1.76 -2.93 -3.50
C SER A 35 -2.32 -1.97 -4.54
N CYS A 36 -3.63 -2.07 -4.78
CA CYS A 36 -4.32 -1.48 -5.93
C CYS A 36 -5.13 -0.25 -5.53
N MET A 37 -4.92 0.86 -6.23
CA MET A 37 -5.75 2.05 -6.19
C MET A 37 -6.89 1.91 -7.21
N THR A 38 -8.12 1.84 -6.75
CA THR A 38 -9.29 1.55 -7.61
C THR A 38 -10.07 2.79 -8.04
N GLY A 39 -9.61 3.98 -7.63
CA GLY A 39 -10.33 5.24 -7.82
C GLY A 39 -10.27 5.82 -9.25
N PHE A 40 -9.37 5.37 -10.09
CA PHE A 40 -9.14 5.95 -11.40
C PHE A 40 -10.02 5.33 -12.50
N PRO A 41 -10.27 6.09 -13.60
CA PRO A 41 -11.08 5.59 -14.73
C PRO A 41 -10.51 4.33 -15.36
N GLU A 42 -9.17 4.21 -15.42
CA GLU A 42 -8.45 3.09 -16.04
C GLU A 42 -8.47 1.80 -15.18
N TRP A 43 -9.09 1.83 -14.00
CA TRP A 43 -9.07 0.69 -13.08
C TRP A 43 -9.58 -0.62 -13.71
N ALA A 44 -10.61 -0.56 -14.55
CA ALA A 44 -11.15 -1.76 -15.20
C ALA A 44 -10.09 -2.46 -16.08
N ASP A 45 -9.34 -1.68 -16.84
CA ASP A 45 -8.27 -2.18 -17.71
C ASP A 45 -7.08 -2.69 -16.88
N GLU A 46 -6.69 -1.95 -15.85
CA GLU A 46 -5.61 -2.36 -14.95
C GLU A 46 -5.98 -3.64 -14.16
N ALA A 47 -7.22 -3.76 -13.73
CA ALA A 47 -7.71 -4.98 -13.09
C ALA A 47 -7.67 -6.18 -14.04
N ALA A 48 -8.03 -6.01 -15.32
CA ALA A 48 -7.94 -7.07 -16.32
C ALA A 48 -6.49 -7.55 -16.51
N ARG A 49 -5.50 -6.65 -16.44
CA ARG A 49 -4.06 -6.97 -16.57
C ARG A 49 -3.52 -7.74 -15.38
N ILE A 50 -3.92 -7.41 -14.15
CA ILE A 50 -3.41 -8.09 -12.94
C ILE A 50 -4.19 -9.36 -12.61
N LYS A 51 -5.43 -9.50 -13.07
CA LYS A 51 -6.32 -10.63 -12.76
C LYS A 51 -5.70 -12.01 -13.02
N PRO A 52 -4.91 -12.25 -14.09
CA PRO A 52 -4.25 -13.53 -14.31
C PRO A 52 -3.19 -13.90 -13.25
N LEU A 53 -2.68 -12.92 -12.51
CA LEU A 53 -1.71 -13.11 -11.43
C LEU A 53 -2.36 -13.40 -10.08
N CYS A 54 -3.68 -13.15 -9.93
CA CYS A 54 -4.42 -13.43 -8.71
C CYS A 54 -4.25 -14.90 -8.29
N GLY A 55 -3.91 -15.14 -7.02
CA GLY A 55 -3.60 -16.48 -6.49
C GLY A 55 -2.17 -16.95 -6.72
N ARG A 56 -1.36 -16.24 -7.53
CA ARG A 56 0.09 -16.43 -7.64
C ARG A 56 0.86 -15.39 -6.85
N VAL A 57 0.34 -14.15 -6.86
CA VAL A 57 0.87 -13.01 -6.10
C VAL A 57 -0.20 -12.49 -5.16
N ALA A 58 0.19 -11.78 -4.12
CA ALA A 58 -0.74 -11.11 -3.22
C ALA A 58 -1.27 -9.82 -3.86
N VAL A 59 -2.60 -9.70 -3.99
CA VAL A 59 -3.26 -8.52 -4.56
C VAL A 59 -4.11 -7.84 -3.49
N GLY A 60 -3.67 -6.68 -3.02
CA GLY A 60 -4.28 -5.91 -1.95
C GLY A 60 -5.09 -4.72 -2.44
N LEU A 61 -5.90 -4.14 -1.55
CA LEU A 61 -6.61 -2.89 -1.77
C LEU A 61 -5.86 -1.74 -1.09
N HIS A 62 -5.45 -0.74 -1.89
CA HIS A 62 -4.76 0.47 -1.44
C HIS A 62 -5.77 1.59 -1.20
N LEU A 63 -6.31 1.66 0.03
CA LEU A 63 -7.32 2.65 0.40
C LEU A 63 -6.79 4.07 0.17
N THR A 64 -7.52 4.86 -0.58
CA THR A 64 -7.13 6.21 -0.98
C THR A 64 -8.11 7.23 -0.45
N LEU A 65 -7.65 8.12 0.45
CA LEU A 65 -8.44 9.21 1.02
C LEU A 65 -7.78 10.58 0.82
N THR A 66 -6.74 10.64 0.00
CA THR A 66 -5.93 11.85 -0.19
C THR A 66 -5.60 12.11 -1.66
N ASP A 67 -5.52 13.39 -2.01
CA ASP A 67 -4.94 13.95 -3.24
C ASP A 67 -5.58 13.53 -4.57
N GLN A 68 -6.43 12.51 -4.60
CA GLN A 68 -6.99 11.94 -5.81
C GLN A 68 -8.48 12.30 -5.99
N PRO A 69 -9.08 12.12 -7.17
CA PRO A 69 -10.52 12.23 -7.35
C PRO A 69 -11.26 11.26 -6.42
N ALA A 70 -12.33 11.72 -5.79
CA ALA A 70 -13.19 10.84 -4.99
C ALA A 70 -14.06 9.97 -5.90
N VAL A 71 -14.16 8.67 -5.59
CA VAL A 71 -15.03 7.73 -6.31
C VAL A 71 -16.50 8.09 -6.13
N THR A 72 -16.86 8.56 -4.93
CA THR A 72 -18.23 8.98 -4.59
C THR A 72 -18.59 10.40 -5.07
N GLY A 73 -17.61 11.13 -5.63
CA GLY A 73 -17.83 12.52 -6.05
C GLY A 73 -17.83 13.50 -4.88
N ARG A 74 -18.73 14.51 -4.92
CA ARG A 74 -18.79 15.56 -3.89
C ARG A 74 -19.41 15.06 -2.57
N SER A 75 -18.73 15.34 -1.47
CA SER A 75 -19.14 14.95 -0.12
C SER A 75 -18.48 15.87 0.93
N SER A 76 -18.73 15.69 2.21
CA SER A 76 -18.00 16.42 3.28
C SER A 76 -16.51 16.08 3.27
N LEU A 77 -16.13 14.87 2.82
CA LEU A 77 -14.74 14.45 2.64
C LEU A 77 -14.09 15.13 1.42
N ALA A 78 -14.83 15.31 0.35
CA ALA A 78 -14.37 15.81 -0.95
C ALA A 78 -15.31 16.90 -1.50
N PRO A 79 -15.37 18.12 -0.93
CA PRO A 79 -16.35 19.13 -1.32
C PRO A 79 -16.31 19.51 -2.81
N GLU A 80 -15.12 19.46 -3.40
CA GLU A 80 -14.91 19.71 -4.82
C GLU A 80 -14.84 18.43 -5.68
N GLY A 81 -15.20 17.26 -5.10
CA GLY A 81 -15.05 15.96 -5.77
C GLY A 81 -13.62 15.43 -5.80
N ARG A 82 -12.70 16.11 -5.09
CA ARG A 82 -11.30 15.69 -4.93
C ARG A 82 -10.98 15.52 -3.44
N LEU A 83 -10.33 14.43 -3.11
CA LEU A 83 -9.87 14.10 -1.77
C LEU A 83 -8.81 15.13 -1.31
N PRO A 84 -8.85 15.56 -0.05
CA PRO A 84 -7.94 16.57 0.46
C PRO A 84 -6.51 16.04 0.60
N PRO A 85 -5.49 16.90 0.63
CA PRO A 85 -4.13 16.45 0.97
C PRO A 85 -4.09 15.95 2.44
N LEU A 86 -3.19 15.01 2.73
CA LEU A 86 -3.11 14.34 4.05
C LEU A 86 -3.09 15.32 5.24
N ARG A 87 -2.38 16.44 5.10
CA ARG A 87 -2.32 17.49 6.13
C ARG A 87 -3.67 18.14 6.42
N ALA A 88 -4.55 18.19 5.39
CA ALA A 88 -5.89 18.76 5.52
C ALA A 88 -6.94 17.70 5.88
N LEU A 89 -6.64 16.41 5.72
CA LEU A 89 -7.53 15.30 6.09
C LEU A 89 -7.47 14.97 7.58
N ALA A 90 -6.28 14.76 8.12
CA ALA A 90 -6.11 14.14 9.42
C ALA A 90 -6.77 14.92 10.57
N LEU A 91 -6.59 16.22 10.61
CA LEU A 91 -7.11 17.05 11.69
C LEU A 91 -8.64 17.26 11.63
N PRO A 92 -9.26 17.56 10.47
CA PRO A 92 -10.72 17.60 10.35
C PRO A 92 -11.39 16.26 10.69
N VAL A 93 -10.84 15.14 10.26
CA VAL A 93 -11.36 13.80 10.63
C VAL A 93 -11.30 13.58 12.13
N LEU A 94 -10.17 13.87 12.78
CA LEU A 94 -10.01 13.73 14.22
C LEU A 94 -10.93 14.67 15.02
N ARG A 95 -11.33 15.80 14.44
CA ARG A 95 -12.24 16.79 15.06
C ARG A 95 -13.71 16.59 14.71
N GLY A 96 -14.07 15.50 13.98
CA GLY A 96 -15.44 15.23 13.55
C GLY A 96 -16.00 16.27 12.57
N ARG A 97 -15.14 16.96 11.79
CA ARG A 97 -15.57 17.94 10.78
C ARG A 97 -15.83 17.29 9.41
N VAL A 98 -15.44 16.05 9.23
CA VAL A 98 -15.77 15.19 8.09
C VAL A 98 -16.76 14.15 8.60
N ASP A 99 -17.84 13.93 7.89
CA ASP A 99 -18.80 12.89 8.28
C ASP A 99 -18.17 11.51 8.04
N ASP A 100 -18.10 10.69 9.08
CA ASP A 100 -17.58 9.33 8.99
C ASP A 100 -18.34 8.49 7.95
N ARG A 101 -19.63 8.82 7.68
CA ARG A 101 -20.42 8.15 6.65
C ARG A 101 -19.87 8.42 5.25
N ASP A 102 -19.41 9.65 4.98
CA ASP A 102 -18.82 10.00 3.68
C ASP A 102 -17.49 9.29 3.50
N VAL A 103 -16.67 9.17 4.57
CA VAL A 103 -15.44 8.36 4.53
C VAL A 103 -15.75 6.90 4.27
N HIS A 104 -16.70 6.34 4.98
CA HIS A 104 -17.11 4.94 4.80
C HIS A 104 -17.68 4.67 3.41
N ALA A 105 -18.51 5.57 2.87
CA ALA A 105 -19.05 5.46 1.53
C ALA A 105 -17.94 5.46 0.45
N GLU A 106 -16.92 6.32 0.61
CA GLU A 106 -15.78 6.34 -0.29
C GLU A 106 -14.98 5.04 -0.24
N LEU A 107 -14.73 4.52 0.97
CA LEU A 107 -14.01 3.24 1.14
C LEU A 107 -14.83 2.05 0.61
N ASP A 108 -16.15 2.05 0.81
CA ASP A 108 -17.04 1.02 0.25
C ASP A 108 -17.08 1.06 -1.28
N ALA A 109 -17.08 2.24 -1.87
CA ALA A 109 -17.02 2.40 -3.32
C ALA A 109 -15.70 1.87 -3.90
N GLN A 110 -14.56 2.18 -3.26
CA GLN A 110 -13.25 1.65 -3.65
C GLN A 110 -13.19 0.12 -3.53
N TYR A 111 -13.68 -0.42 -2.41
CA TYR A 111 -13.76 -1.86 -2.19
C TYR A 111 -14.67 -2.56 -3.22
N SER A 112 -15.84 -1.99 -3.52
CA SER A 112 -16.78 -2.54 -4.50
C SER A 112 -16.15 -2.61 -5.89
N ARG A 113 -15.49 -1.54 -6.34
CA ARG A 113 -14.74 -1.54 -7.60
C ARG A 113 -13.68 -2.63 -7.66
N PHE A 114 -12.95 -2.86 -6.54
CA PHE A 114 -11.96 -3.93 -6.47
C PHE A 114 -12.62 -5.30 -6.68
N VAL A 115 -13.68 -5.59 -5.91
CA VAL A 115 -14.37 -6.89 -5.94
C VAL A 115 -15.06 -7.13 -7.27
N GLU A 116 -15.74 -6.13 -7.83
CA GLU A 116 -16.42 -6.21 -9.13
C GLU A 116 -15.44 -6.53 -10.27
N ALA A 117 -14.30 -5.85 -10.31
CA ALA A 117 -13.33 -6.04 -11.41
C ALA A 117 -12.56 -7.36 -11.30
N LEU A 118 -12.12 -7.73 -10.09
CA LEU A 118 -11.29 -8.92 -9.88
C LEU A 118 -12.11 -10.18 -9.59
N GLY A 119 -13.39 -10.07 -9.18
CA GLY A 119 -14.25 -11.19 -8.81
C GLY A 119 -13.86 -11.83 -7.48
N ARG A 120 -13.07 -11.15 -6.64
CA ARG A 120 -12.58 -11.68 -5.36
C ARG A 120 -12.31 -10.57 -4.35
N ARG A 121 -12.23 -10.92 -3.08
CA ARG A 121 -11.77 -10.01 -2.02
C ARG A 121 -10.26 -9.76 -2.11
N PRO A 122 -9.77 -8.64 -1.58
CA PRO A 122 -8.34 -8.37 -1.48
C PRO A 122 -7.67 -9.36 -0.51
N ASP A 123 -6.44 -9.78 -0.83
CA ASP A 123 -5.62 -10.62 0.05
C ASP A 123 -5.17 -9.83 1.29
N PHE A 124 -4.93 -8.55 1.13
CA PHE A 124 -4.59 -7.63 2.22
C PHE A 124 -5.16 -6.24 1.96
N VAL A 125 -5.19 -5.42 3.02
CA VAL A 125 -5.59 -4.01 2.94
C VAL A 125 -4.53 -3.14 3.58
N ASP A 126 -4.21 -2.06 2.90
CA ASP A 126 -3.35 -0.99 3.38
C ASP A 126 -3.91 0.37 2.92
N GLY A 127 -3.09 1.41 2.80
CA GLY A 127 -3.61 2.70 2.35
C GLY A 127 -2.54 3.68 1.95
N HIS A 128 -2.85 4.41 0.90
CA HIS A 128 -2.07 5.51 0.37
C HIS A 128 -1.79 6.52 1.48
N GLN A 129 -0.53 6.95 1.60
CA GLN A 129 -0.07 7.81 2.69
C GLN A 129 -0.45 7.28 4.10
N HIS A 130 -0.63 5.95 4.21
CA HIS A 130 -0.97 5.25 5.45
C HIS A 130 -2.29 5.70 6.09
N VAL A 131 -3.30 6.06 5.29
CA VAL A 131 -4.62 6.49 5.78
C VAL A 131 -5.37 5.39 6.54
N HIS A 132 -5.03 4.12 6.32
CA HIS A 132 -5.62 2.99 7.05
C HIS A 132 -5.37 3.03 8.56
N PHE A 133 -4.41 3.83 9.04
CA PHE A 133 -4.20 4.06 10.47
C PHE A 133 -5.19 5.05 11.10
N LEU A 134 -5.99 5.77 10.32
CA LEU A 134 -6.97 6.72 10.86
C LEU A 134 -8.08 5.98 11.64
N PRO A 135 -8.55 6.52 12.78
CA PRO A 135 -9.59 5.88 13.59
C PRO A 135 -10.86 5.53 12.81
N VAL A 136 -11.35 6.43 11.95
CA VAL A 136 -12.53 6.21 11.10
C VAL A 136 -12.34 5.02 10.16
N VAL A 137 -11.14 4.83 9.58
CA VAL A 137 -10.82 3.68 8.72
C VAL A 137 -10.77 2.39 9.53
N ARG A 138 -10.24 2.43 10.77
CA ARG A 138 -10.27 1.26 11.66
C ARG A 138 -11.70 0.80 11.96
N THR A 139 -12.62 1.75 12.13
CA THR A 139 -14.05 1.46 12.33
C THR A 139 -14.64 0.83 11.09
N TRP A 140 -14.37 1.38 9.91
CA TRP A 140 -14.79 0.81 8.63
C TRP A 140 -14.25 -0.61 8.43
N LEU A 141 -12.95 -0.86 8.67
CA LEU A 141 -12.35 -2.20 8.53
C LEU A 141 -13.10 -3.26 9.37
N ARG A 142 -13.45 -2.92 10.62
CA ARG A 142 -14.20 -3.84 11.49
C ARG A 142 -15.62 -4.09 10.99
N ALA A 143 -16.30 -3.06 10.53
CA ALA A 143 -17.67 -3.17 10.01
C ALA A 143 -17.70 -3.94 8.68
N ARG A 144 -16.73 -3.66 7.79
CA ARG A 144 -16.67 -4.25 6.45
C ARG A 144 -16.25 -5.71 6.47
N PHE A 145 -15.38 -6.09 7.41
CA PHE A 145 -14.86 -7.44 7.57
C PHE A 145 -15.22 -7.98 8.96
N PRO A 146 -16.47 -8.41 9.20
CA PRO A 146 -16.90 -8.95 10.48
C PRO A 146 -16.12 -10.23 10.84
N GLU A 147 -16.21 -10.66 12.08
CA GLU A 147 -15.47 -11.83 12.58
C GLU A 147 -15.85 -13.09 11.81
N GLY A 148 -14.85 -13.88 11.43
CA GLY A 148 -15.03 -15.10 10.63
C GLY A 148 -13.93 -15.31 9.59
N ALA A 149 -14.11 -16.31 8.71
CA ALA A 149 -13.19 -16.61 7.61
C ALA A 149 -13.13 -15.48 6.57
N ASP A 150 -12.08 -15.47 5.76
CA ASP A 150 -11.88 -14.58 4.61
C ASP A 150 -11.66 -13.09 4.91
N ARG A 151 -11.09 -12.77 6.06
CA ARG A 151 -10.60 -11.43 6.35
C ARG A 151 -9.30 -11.16 5.61
N PRO A 152 -9.14 -9.98 4.98
CA PRO A 152 -7.85 -9.59 4.45
C PRO A 152 -6.84 -9.40 5.60
N THR A 153 -5.58 -9.66 5.31
CA THR A 153 -4.52 -9.25 6.22
C THR A 153 -4.36 -7.72 6.18
N LEU A 154 -3.96 -7.09 7.26
CA LEU A 154 -3.71 -5.66 7.31
C LEU A 154 -2.21 -5.35 7.33
N ARG A 155 -1.80 -4.31 6.62
CA ARG A 155 -0.47 -3.73 6.79
C ARG A 155 -0.36 -3.12 8.18
N GLY A 156 0.66 -3.53 8.94
CA GLY A 156 0.92 -3.03 10.27
C GLY A 156 1.75 -1.75 10.32
N ALA A 157 1.94 -1.26 11.52
CA ALA A 157 2.76 -0.09 11.79
C ALA A 157 4.25 -0.36 11.61
N PRO A 158 5.06 0.65 11.27
CA PRO A 158 6.49 0.55 11.33
C PRO A 158 6.97 0.41 12.78
N ALA A 159 8.13 -0.20 12.98
CA ALA A 159 8.83 -0.11 14.24
C ALA A 159 9.20 1.35 14.54
N LEU A 160 9.19 1.74 15.81
CA LEU A 160 9.59 3.09 16.21
C LEU A 160 11.07 3.30 15.87
N ALA A 161 11.38 4.37 15.17
CA ALA A 161 12.74 4.72 14.79
C ALA A 161 12.99 6.23 14.96
N ALA A 162 14.25 6.61 15.07
CA ALA A 162 14.66 8.01 15.20
C ALA A 162 14.45 8.86 13.93
N VAL A 163 14.07 8.25 12.81
CA VAL A 163 13.76 8.98 11.56
C VAL A 163 12.43 9.70 11.71
N PRO A 164 12.36 11.04 11.59
CA PRO A 164 11.17 11.83 11.89
C PRO A 164 9.91 11.36 11.12
N LYS A 165 10.05 11.01 9.84
CA LYS A 165 8.94 10.51 9.02
C LYS A 165 8.41 9.17 9.55
N VAL A 166 9.29 8.25 9.92
CA VAL A 166 8.91 6.96 10.52
C VAL A 166 8.24 7.16 11.87
N ALA A 167 8.80 8.03 12.73
CA ALA A 167 8.24 8.35 14.04
C ALA A 167 6.82 8.95 13.93
N ALA A 168 6.59 9.85 12.97
CA ALA A 168 5.28 10.45 12.73
C ALA A 168 4.24 9.41 12.26
N ILE A 169 4.64 8.46 11.42
CA ILE A 169 3.76 7.37 10.97
C ILE A 169 3.50 6.39 12.12
N ALA A 170 4.52 6.01 12.88
CA ALA A 170 4.39 5.13 14.04
C ALA A 170 3.47 5.74 15.12
N ALA A 171 3.56 7.05 15.37
CA ALA A 171 2.68 7.76 16.28
C ALA A 171 1.21 7.73 15.81
N ARG A 172 0.95 7.93 14.51
CA ARG A 172 -0.41 7.83 13.92
C ARG A 172 -0.94 6.41 13.97
N ALA A 173 -0.06 5.43 13.81
CA ALA A 173 -0.38 4.02 13.91
C ALA A 173 -0.47 3.50 15.36
N ALA A 174 -0.27 4.37 16.37
CA ALA A 174 -0.27 3.95 17.77
C ALA A 174 -1.53 3.15 18.13
N GLY A 175 -1.31 1.97 18.70
CA GLY A 175 -2.36 1.04 19.08
C GLY A 175 -3.07 0.33 17.91
N PHE A 176 -2.78 0.65 16.63
CA PHE A 176 -3.42 0.02 15.49
C PHE A 176 -3.24 -1.50 15.50
N ASN A 177 -2.00 -1.98 15.52
CA ASN A 177 -1.70 -3.42 15.46
C ASN A 177 -2.41 -4.19 16.57
N ARG A 178 -2.31 -3.72 17.83
CA ARG A 178 -3.00 -4.33 18.97
C ARG A 178 -4.52 -4.31 18.79
N SER A 179 -5.08 -3.15 18.41
CA SER A 179 -6.52 -2.96 18.24
C SER A 179 -7.10 -3.87 17.17
N MET A 180 -6.41 -4.03 16.04
CA MET A 180 -6.88 -4.86 14.94
C MET A 180 -6.72 -6.35 15.26
N ARG A 181 -5.61 -6.77 15.90
CA ARG A 181 -5.45 -8.16 16.37
C ARG A 181 -6.50 -8.55 17.40
N ASN A 182 -6.82 -7.66 18.35
CA ASN A 182 -7.87 -7.93 19.35
C ASN A 182 -9.26 -8.13 18.76
N THR A 183 -9.45 -7.70 17.50
CA THR A 183 -10.68 -7.93 16.72
C THR A 183 -10.52 -9.04 15.68
N GLY A 184 -9.48 -9.87 15.77
CA GLY A 184 -9.29 -11.07 14.94
C GLY A 184 -8.62 -10.85 13.57
N PHE A 185 -8.07 -9.66 13.28
CA PHE A 185 -7.30 -9.46 12.06
C PHE A 185 -5.87 -9.99 12.19
N THR A 186 -5.36 -10.58 11.13
CA THR A 186 -3.92 -10.77 10.93
C THR A 186 -3.30 -9.45 10.51
N VAL A 187 -2.14 -9.11 11.09
CA VAL A 187 -1.44 -7.85 10.81
C VAL A 187 0.00 -8.17 10.43
N PHE A 188 0.42 -7.72 9.24
CA PHE A 188 1.81 -7.82 8.78
C PHE A 188 2.65 -6.72 9.39
N GLU A 189 3.59 -7.07 10.22
CA GLU A 189 4.51 -6.15 10.88
C GLU A 189 5.88 -6.79 11.17
N PRO A 190 6.93 -6.00 11.36
CA PRO A 190 6.95 -4.55 11.19
C PRO A 190 6.94 -4.15 9.71
N LEU A 191 6.49 -2.91 9.46
CA LEU A 191 6.60 -2.26 8.15
C LEU A 191 7.98 -1.61 8.01
N ALA A 192 8.67 -1.87 6.91
CA ALA A 192 9.88 -1.18 6.46
C ALA A 192 9.66 -0.54 5.08
N GLY A 193 10.68 0.18 4.56
CA GLY A 193 10.63 0.85 3.26
C GLY A 193 10.28 2.34 3.34
N ILE A 194 10.15 2.91 4.55
CA ILE A 194 9.90 4.33 4.73
C ILE A 194 11.23 5.08 4.77
N TYR A 195 11.48 5.95 3.79
CA TYR A 195 12.69 6.77 3.72
C TYR A 195 12.39 8.16 3.12
N ASP A 196 13.41 9.02 3.00
CA ASP A 196 13.26 10.33 2.37
C ASP A 196 13.35 10.19 0.84
N TRP A 197 12.22 10.28 0.17
CA TRP A 197 12.12 10.14 -1.30
C TRP A 197 12.80 11.26 -2.09
N ARG A 198 13.25 12.32 -1.43
CA ARG A 198 14.12 13.34 -2.05
C ARG A 198 15.56 12.85 -2.22
N GLN A 199 15.87 11.67 -1.71
CA GLN A 199 17.16 10.99 -1.79
C GLN A 199 16.96 9.57 -2.35
N PRO A 200 16.50 9.45 -3.61
CA PRO A 200 16.15 8.15 -4.19
C PRO A 200 17.34 7.20 -4.29
N GLU A 201 18.56 7.73 -4.40
CA GLU A 201 19.82 6.97 -4.42
C GLU A 201 20.03 6.15 -3.14
N LYS A 202 19.35 6.48 -2.06
CA LYS A 202 19.41 5.71 -0.81
C LYS A 202 18.56 4.43 -0.82
N PHE A 203 17.72 4.21 -1.82
CA PHE A 203 16.80 3.07 -1.84
C PHE A 203 17.53 1.73 -1.64
N ALA A 204 18.60 1.49 -2.39
CA ALA A 204 19.37 0.25 -2.29
C ALA A 204 19.90 -0.01 -0.86
N SER A 205 20.44 1.03 -0.22
CA SER A 205 20.96 0.92 1.16
C SER A 205 19.84 0.75 2.20
N VAL A 206 18.70 1.40 2.00
CA VAL A 206 17.52 1.26 2.86
C VAL A 206 16.95 -0.15 2.75
N LEU A 207 16.86 -0.69 1.54
CA LEU A 207 16.41 -2.07 1.33
C LEU A 207 17.40 -3.06 1.94
N GLN A 208 18.70 -2.89 1.74
CA GLN A 208 19.72 -3.76 2.32
C GLN A 208 19.61 -3.79 3.86
N ALA A 209 19.54 -2.63 4.51
CA ALA A 209 19.37 -2.55 5.95
C ALA A 209 18.05 -3.18 6.43
N ALA A 210 16.96 -3.03 5.66
CA ALA A 210 15.68 -3.61 5.99
C ALA A 210 15.69 -5.15 5.86
N VAL A 211 16.26 -5.71 4.79
CA VAL A 211 16.31 -7.18 4.63
C VAL A 211 17.21 -7.85 5.67
N GLU A 212 18.21 -7.14 6.19
CA GLU A 212 19.02 -7.62 7.31
C GLU A 212 18.26 -7.62 8.65
N ALA A 213 17.41 -6.61 8.87
CA ALA A 213 16.73 -6.36 10.14
C ALA A 213 15.33 -6.98 10.25
N LEU A 214 14.61 -7.15 9.13
CA LEU A 214 13.24 -7.66 9.16
C LEU A 214 13.19 -9.09 9.68
N PRO A 215 12.24 -9.41 10.59
CA PRO A 215 12.00 -10.77 11.03
C PRO A 215 11.36 -11.62 9.91
N GLU A 216 11.25 -12.93 10.15
CA GLU A 216 10.43 -13.81 9.31
C GLU A 216 9.03 -13.21 9.12
N ARG A 217 8.57 -13.13 7.85
CA ARG A 217 7.29 -12.56 7.43
C ARG A 217 7.15 -11.05 7.61
N GLY A 218 8.23 -10.32 7.90
CA GLY A 218 8.23 -8.87 7.90
C GLY A 218 7.90 -8.29 6.51
N LEU A 219 7.46 -7.03 6.44
CA LEU A 219 7.01 -6.40 5.21
C LEU A 219 7.89 -5.19 4.85
N PHE A 220 8.37 -5.18 3.62
CA PHE A 220 8.98 -4.02 2.99
C PHE A 220 8.03 -3.46 1.91
N MET A 221 7.69 -2.19 1.98
CA MET A 221 6.93 -1.50 0.94
C MET A 221 7.87 -0.73 0.01
N CYS A 222 7.51 -0.67 -1.26
CA CYS A 222 8.22 0.10 -2.28
C CYS A 222 7.23 0.74 -3.27
N HIS A 223 7.73 1.67 -4.10
CA HIS A 223 6.93 2.41 -5.06
C HIS A 223 7.58 2.40 -6.46
N PRO A 224 7.93 1.22 -7.01
CA PRO A 224 8.53 1.17 -8.34
C PRO A 224 7.54 1.65 -9.40
N GLY A 225 8.06 2.28 -10.45
CA GLY A 225 7.21 2.74 -11.55
C GLY A 225 8.00 3.39 -12.66
N HIS A 226 7.40 3.42 -13.85
CA HIS A 226 7.82 4.30 -14.92
C HIS A 226 7.02 5.60 -14.89
N VAL A 227 7.55 6.64 -15.52
CA VAL A 227 6.94 7.98 -15.54
C VAL A 227 6.31 8.25 -16.90
N ASP A 228 4.98 8.42 -16.92
CA ASP A 228 4.21 8.89 -18.06
C ASP A 228 3.52 10.22 -17.76
N GLU A 229 2.82 10.79 -18.76
CA GLU A 229 2.07 12.03 -18.60
C GLU A 229 0.95 11.91 -17.57
N THR A 230 0.35 10.71 -17.45
CA THR A 230 -0.70 10.42 -16.46
C THR A 230 -0.16 10.52 -15.06
N LEU A 231 1.00 9.91 -14.79
CA LEU A 231 1.65 9.99 -13.47
C LEU A 231 2.05 11.44 -13.16
N ARG A 232 2.62 12.18 -14.13
CA ARG A 232 2.99 13.58 -13.93
C ARG A 232 1.83 14.46 -13.49
N ALA A 233 0.63 14.17 -14.01
CA ALA A 233 -0.59 14.90 -13.65
C ALA A 233 -1.16 14.50 -12.27
N ARG A 234 -0.85 13.30 -11.77
CA ARG A 234 -1.49 12.71 -10.58
C ARG A 234 -0.62 12.73 -9.33
N ASP A 235 0.71 12.63 -9.49
CA ASP A 235 1.63 12.48 -8.36
C ASP A 235 2.93 13.25 -8.60
N THR A 236 3.43 13.85 -7.54
CA THR A 236 4.74 14.52 -7.53
C THR A 236 5.91 13.56 -7.32
N MET A 237 5.64 12.34 -6.85
CA MET A 237 6.65 11.30 -6.62
C MET A 237 6.94 10.56 -7.94
N GLN A 238 7.92 11.04 -8.70
CA GLN A 238 8.25 10.56 -10.04
C GLN A 238 9.61 9.86 -10.09
N GLY A 239 10.70 10.59 -9.99
CA GLY A 239 12.06 10.06 -10.18
C GLY A 239 12.43 8.94 -9.21
N VAL A 240 11.90 8.93 -8.00
CA VAL A 240 12.12 7.85 -7.03
C VAL A 240 11.58 6.51 -7.55
N ARG A 241 10.46 6.52 -8.28
CA ARG A 241 9.83 5.30 -8.81
C ARG A 241 10.72 4.59 -9.82
N GLU A 242 11.38 5.35 -10.69
CA GLU A 242 12.31 4.81 -11.69
C GLU A 242 13.55 4.21 -11.04
N VAL A 243 14.09 4.87 -9.99
CA VAL A 243 15.25 4.36 -9.23
C VAL A 243 14.90 3.07 -8.50
N GLU A 244 13.74 3.01 -7.85
CA GLU A 244 13.26 1.79 -7.19
C GLU A 244 13.04 0.66 -8.19
N PHE A 245 12.40 0.94 -9.33
CA PHE A 245 12.22 -0.06 -10.39
C PHE A 245 13.56 -0.57 -10.91
N ALA A 246 14.48 0.32 -11.27
CA ALA A 246 15.78 -0.05 -11.83
C ALA A 246 16.56 -0.96 -10.88
N PHE A 247 16.58 -0.65 -9.58
CA PHE A 247 17.25 -1.49 -8.60
C PHE A 247 16.55 -2.85 -8.43
N LEU A 248 15.23 -2.90 -8.27
CA LEU A 248 14.49 -4.14 -8.10
C LEU A 248 14.58 -5.06 -9.33
N ALA A 249 14.69 -4.49 -10.53
CA ALA A 249 14.87 -5.23 -11.78
C ALA A 249 16.30 -5.76 -11.97
N SER A 250 17.27 -5.23 -11.24
CA SER A 250 18.70 -5.56 -11.41
C SER A 250 19.11 -6.88 -10.75
N ASP A 251 20.30 -7.37 -11.12
CA ASP A 251 20.95 -8.52 -10.48
C ASP A 251 21.44 -8.20 -9.07
N ASP A 252 21.78 -6.93 -8.80
CA ASP A 252 22.22 -6.45 -7.48
C ASP A 252 21.15 -6.67 -6.41
N PHE A 253 19.86 -6.55 -6.77
CA PHE A 253 18.76 -6.85 -5.88
C PHE A 253 18.78 -8.33 -5.47
N GLY A 254 18.91 -9.27 -6.42
CA GLY A 254 19.04 -10.70 -6.11
C GLY A 254 20.25 -11.00 -5.23
N ALA A 255 21.39 -10.39 -5.55
CA ALA A 255 22.60 -10.51 -4.75
C ALA A 255 22.44 -9.96 -3.31
N SER A 256 21.64 -8.91 -3.13
CA SER A 256 21.31 -8.35 -1.81
C SER A 256 20.53 -9.34 -0.94
N LEU A 257 19.55 -10.02 -1.51
CA LEU A 257 18.77 -11.04 -0.80
C LEU A 257 19.63 -12.23 -0.38
N VAL A 258 20.47 -12.71 -1.30
CA VAL A 258 21.40 -13.82 -1.03
C VAL A 258 22.36 -13.46 0.11
N ARG A 259 22.97 -12.27 0.08
CA ARG A 259 23.88 -11.80 1.15
C ARG A 259 23.18 -11.73 2.51
N ALA A 260 21.92 -11.33 2.54
CA ALA A 260 21.13 -11.23 3.78
C ALA A 260 20.55 -12.58 4.25
N GLY A 261 20.68 -13.66 3.47
CA GLY A 261 20.04 -14.94 3.74
C GLY A 261 18.50 -14.83 3.77
N VAL A 262 17.95 -14.09 2.81
CA VAL A 262 16.52 -13.78 2.74
C VAL A 262 15.96 -14.21 1.39
N GLU A 263 14.72 -14.69 1.38
CA GLU A 263 13.90 -14.95 0.20
C GLU A 263 12.63 -14.12 0.22
N ILE A 264 12.13 -13.77 -0.96
CA ILE A 264 10.82 -13.15 -1.10
C ILE A 264 9.76 -14.25 -1.00
N MET A 265 8.73 -14.02 -0.16
CA MET A 265 7.59 -14.92 -0.07
C MET A 265 6.82 -14.93 -1.39
N ASP A 266 6.26 -16.08 -1.76
CA ASP A 266 5.21 -16.11 -2.77
C ASP A 266 3.92 -15.47 -2.24
N GLY A 267 3.02 -15.07 -3.13
CA GLY A 267 1.78 -14.39 -2.76
C GLY A 267 0.73 -15.26 -2.07
N ARG A 268 1.00 -16.56 -1.90
CA ARG A 268 0.04 -17.56 -1.36
C ARG A 268 0.17 -17.78 0.14
N THR A 269 1.19 -17.26 0.76
CA THR A 269 1.52 -17.39 2.19
C THR A 269 1.56 -16.01 2.84
#